data_a9cb145e1f8b7ad6a1bbad8fb05f19bd
#
_entry.id   a9cb145e1f8b7ad6a1bbad8fb05f19bd
#
_cell.length_a   1.000
_cell.length_b   1.000
_cell.length_c   1.000
_cell.angle_alpha   90.00
_cell.angle_beta   90.00
_cell.angle_gamma   90.00
#
_symmetry.space_group_name_H-M   'P 1'
#
loop_
_entity.id
_entity.type
_entity.pdbx_description
1 polymer ?
#
loop_
_entity_poly.entity_id
_entity_poly.type
_entity_poly.pdbx_seq_one_letter_code
_entity_poly.pdbx_strand_id
1 'polypeptide(L)'
;MADANELNARIQGYCALCVSRCGTVAVVENGRFVALEPDPSHPTGQAICAKGRAAPELVYHPDRLLYPLKRTRPKGDPDPGWQRISWDEALATTAARLQQLAAAHGPASVAFSAASPSTSATSDATVWIERLMRAFGSPNLCVAMELCGWGRFLATRYTYGSGVPGNYMPDLEHAGCILFWGYNPNIARLVHATAAAKALRRGARLIVVDPRRAGLANKADLWLQVRPGTDAALALAITQVMVERGWYDHEFVRTWTNGPLLVRSDNGRFLRGSDLTPNGGAQHYVACSESTGAPVLYDSGAGRYLGDDGDLACFGTVEVATPQGKLACQPAFDFVAEACRRISLAEAAAICGVGSEQIVGNWSARRCA
;
A
#
# COMPACT_ATOMS: atom_id res chain seq x y z
N MET A 1 27.08 -36.60 18.70
CA MET A 1 27.06 -36.68 17.23
C MET A 1 25.62 -36.43 16.84
N ALA A 2 25.34 -35.38 16.09
CA ALA A 2 24.01 -35.14 15.57
C ALA A 2 23.59 -36.29 14.66
N ASP A 3 22.35 -36.73 14.75
CA ASP A 3 21.83 -37.83 13.96
C ASP A 3 21.98 -37.53 12.46
N ALA A 4 22.36 -38.48 11.63
CA ALA A 4 22.58 -38.26 10.18
C ALA A 4 21.28 -37.70 9.49
N ASN A 5 20.12 -37.92 10.10
CA ASN A 5 18.85 -37.35 9.67
C ASN A 5 18.70 -35.85 10.03
N GLU A 6 19.40 -35.32 11.04
CA GLU A 6 19.41 -33.90 11.39
C GLU A 6 20.32 -33.06 10.48
N LEU A 7 21.26 -33.73 9.78
CA LEU A 7 22.18 -33.07 8.84
C LEU A 7 21.56 -32.79 7.47
N ASN A 8 20.47 -33.46 7.12
CA ASN A 8 19.75 -33.27 5.86
C ASN A 8 18.29 -32.90 6.15
N ALA A 9 17.88 -31.71 5.77
CA ALA A 9 16.54 -31.20 6.07
C ALA A 9 15.96 -30.37 4.93
N ARG A 10 14.63 -30.40 4.82
CA ARG A 10 13.84 -29.49 3.97
C ARG A 10 12.93 -28.70 4.89
N ILE A 11 13.21 -27.42 5.05
CA ILE A 11 12.58 -26.55 6.04
C ILE A 11 11.69 -25.56 5.33
N GLN A 12 10.38 -25.63 5.58
CA GLN A 12 9.43 -24.66 5.09
C GLN A 12 9.60 -23.31 5.79
N GLY A 13 9.47 -22.23 5.02
CA GLY A 13 9.61 -20.87 5.51
C GLY A 13 9.33 -19.86 4.42
N TYR A 14 9.96 -18.71 4.52
CA TYR A 14 9.84 -17.67 3.50
C TYR A 14 11.19 -16.98 3.24
N CYS A 15 11.33 -16.42 2.05
CA CYS A 15 12.50 -15.64 1.68
C CYS A 15 12.45 -14.26 2.38
N ALA A 16 13.45 -13.98 3.22
CA ALA A 16 13.56 -12.75 4.00
C ALA A 16 14.33 -11.61 3.31
N LEU A 17 14.69 -11.76 2.02
CA LEU A 17 15.53 -10.77 1.32
C LEU A 17 14.77 -9.51 0.86
N CYS A 18 13.44 -9.56 0.78
CA CYS A 18 12.62 -8.40 0.42
C CYS A 18 11.18 -8.53 0.89
N VAL A 19 10.40 -7.46 0.74
CA VAL A 19 8.98 -7.37 1.14
C VAL A 19 8.05 -8.40 0.45
N SER A 20 8.51 -9.09 -0.59
CA SER A 20 7.68 -10.11 -1.30
C SER A 20 7.38 -11.32 -0.43
N ARG A 21 8.24 -11.66 0.52
CA ARG A 21 8.05 -12.79 1.45
C ARG A 21 7.62 -14.06 0.72
N CYS A 22 8.31 -14.40 -0.37
CA CYS A 22 7.98 -15.60 -1.14
C CYS A 22 8.11 -16.84 -0.25
N GLY A 23 7.06 -17.67 -0.21
CA GLY A 23 7.09 -18.96 0.47
C GLY A 23 8.17 -19.86 -0.13
N THR A 24 8.96 -20.51 0.70
CA THR A 24 10.13 -21.26 0.26
C THR A 24 10.38 -22.50 1.11
N VAL A 25 11.11 -23.42 0.53
CA VAL A 25 11.72 -24.56 1.23
C VAL A 25 13.24 -24.37 1.21
N ALA A 26 13.83 -24.22 2.39
CA ALA A 26 15.28 -24.25 2.55
C ALA A 26 15.77 -25.70 2.52
N VAL A 27 16.73 -26.01 1.64
CA VAL A 27 17.35 -27.31 1.52
C VAL A 27 18.68 -27.30 2.27
N VAL A 28 18.81 -28.17 3.24
CA VAL A 28 20.04 -28.36 4.04
C VAL A 28 20.58 -29.74 3.74
N GLU A 29 21.87 -29.82 3.38
CA GLU A 29 22.59 -31.03 3.14
C GLU A 29 23.89 -31.04 3.97
N ASN A 30 24.12 -32.08 4.73
CA ASN A 30 25.26 -32.20 5.62
C ASN A 30 25.44 -31.01 6.57
N GLY A 31 24.30 -30.49 7.07
CA GLY A 31 24.27 -29.29 7.94
C GLY A 31 24.51 -27.96 7.22
N ARG A 32 24.61 -27.97 5.89
CA ARG A 32 24.86 -26.78 5.08
C ARG A 32 23.61 -26.39 4.27
N PHE A 33 23.20 -25.15 4.34
CA PHE A 33 22.14 -24.58 3.48
C PHE A 33 22.65 -24.51 2.04
N VAL A 34 22.07 -25.32 1.13
CA VAL A 34 22.56 -25.47 -0.25
C VAL A 34 21.63 -24.87 -1.29
N ALA A 35 20.32 -24.80 -1.00
CA ALA A 35 19.36 -24.22 -1.94
C ALA A 35 18.15 -23.60 -1.22
N LEU A 36 17.55 -22.60 -1.87
CA LEU A 36 16.24 -22.07 -1.52
C LEU A 36 15.31 -22.30 -2.71
N GLU A 37 14.29 -23.11 -2.50
CA GLU A 37 13.33 -23.51 -3.52
C GLU A 37 11.97 -22.84 -3.27
N PRO A 38 11.15 -22.62 -4.33
CA PRO A 38 9.77 -22.18 -4.13
C PRO A 38 8.95 -23.24 -3.40
N ASP A 39 8.03 -22.83 -2.53
CA ASP A 39 7.04 -23.69 -1.89
C ASP A 39 5.66 -23.49 -2.51
N PRO A 40 5.22 -24.31 -3.47
CA PRO A 40 3.91 -24.15 -4.12
C PRO A 40 2.72 -24.26 -3.17
N SER A 41 2.87 -24.84 -2.00
CA SER A 41 1.80 -24.93 -0.99
C SER A 41 1.57 -23.61 -0.24
N HIS A 42 2.57 -22.71 -0.27
CA HIS A 42 2.44 -21.40 0.35
C HIS A 42 1.78 -20.40 -0.60
N PRO A 43 0.86 -19.53 -0.14
CA PRO A 43 0.16 -18.54 -1.00
C PRO A 43 1.08 -17.67 -1.85
N THR A 44 2.26 -17.32 -1.35
CA THR A 44 3.26 -16.53 -2.07
C THR A 44 4.42 -17.36 -2.64
N GLY A 45 4.30 -18.68 -2.65
CA GLY A 45 5.39 -19.60 -2.97
C GLY A 45 5.41 -20.14 -4.39
N GLN A 46 4.62 -19.58 -5.33
CA GLN A 46 4.54 -20.05 -6.72
C GLN A 46 5.82 -19.81 -7.53
N ALA A 47 6.68 -18.91 -7.07
CA ALA A 47 7.92 -18.56 -7.75
C ALA A 47 8.93 -17.93 -6.79
N ILE A 48 10.22 -18.07 -7.09
CA ILE A 48 11.32 -17.40 -6.41
C ILE A 48 12.25 -16.74 -7.42
N CYS A 49 12.67 -15.51 -7.15
CA CYS A 49 13.55 -14.74 -8.03
C CYS A 49 15.03 -15.15 -7.87
N ALA A 50 15.90 -14.66 -8.76
CA ALA A 50 17.33 -14.95 -8.73
C ALA A 50 18.00 -14.59 -7.39
N LYS A 51 17.57 -13.48 -6.74
CA LYS A 51 18.10 -13.09 -5.42
C LYS A 51 17.79 -14.14 -4.34
N GLY A 52 16.57 -14.68 -4.34
CA GLY A 52 16.20 -15.74 -3.41
C GLY A 52 16.98 -17.03 -3.67
N ARG A 53 17.20 -17.39 -4.93
CA ARG A 53 17.99 -18.56 -5.29
C ARG A 53 19.46 -18.45 -4.87
N ALA A 54 20.01 -17.23 -4.87
CA ALA A 54 21.36 -16.94 -4.42
C ALA A 54 21.48 -16.80 -2.88
N ALA A 55 20.43 -17.09 -2.10
CA ALA A 55 20.48 -16.97 -0.64
C ALA A 55 21.61 -17.79 0.02
N PRO A 56 21.94 -19.03 -0.42
CA PRO A 56 23.08 -19.76 0.13
C PRO A 56 24.41 -19.02 -0.06
N GLU A 57 24.62 -18.41 -1.24
CA GLU A 57 25.84 -17.63 -1.53
C GLU A 57 25.94 -16.42 -0.59
N LEU A 58 24.83 -15.75 -0.30
CA LEU A 58 24.80 -14.64 0.66
C LEU A 58 25.16 -15.09 2.09
N VAL A 59 24.67 -16.27 2.50
CA VAL A 59 24.95 -16.80 3.85
C VAL A 59 26.42 -17.15 4.02
N TYR A 60 27.05 -17.74 3.01
CA TYR A 60 28.42 -18.25 3.06
C TYR A 60 29.42 -17.39 2.29
N HIS A 61 29.06 -16.16 1.94
CA HIS A 61 29.95 -15.27 1.20
C HIS A 61 31.25 -15.01 1.99
N PRO A 62 32.43 -15.12 1.36
CA PRO A 62 33.70 -14.95 2.06
C PRO A 62 33.88 -13.55 2.67
N ASP A 63 33.31 -12.52 2.03
CA ASP A 63 33.37 -11.13 2.52
C ASP A 63 32.22 -10.79 3.48
N ARG A 64 31.45 -11.78 3.96
CA ARG A 64 30.39 -11.53 4.93
C ARG A 64 31.00 -11.00 6.23
N LEU A 65 30.47 -9.85 6.70
CA LEU A 65 30.88 -9.24 7.95
C LEU A 65 30.42 -10.11 9.13
N LEU A 66 31.35 -10.71 9.85
CA LEU A 66 31.08 -11.55 11.02
C LEU A 66 31.42 -10.85 12.34
N TYR A 67 32.12 -9.74 12.28
CA TYR A 67 32.60 -8.98 13.44
C TYR A 67 32.42 -7.47 13.22
N PRO A 68 32.33 -6.67 14.30
CA PRO A 68 32.33 -5.22 14.19
C PRO A 68 33.61 -4.69 13.56
N LEU A 69 33.47 -3.69 12.71
CA LEU A 69 34.60 -3.00 12.08
C LEU A 69 34.58 -1.53 12.49
N LYS A 70 35.77 -1.02 12.86
CA LYS A 70 35.99 0.39 13.20
C LYS A 70 36.77 1.06 12.07
N ARG A 71 36.26 2.19 11.59
CA ARG A 71 36.99 3.05 10.66
C ARG A 71 38.14 3.73 11.40
N THR A 72 39.32 3.64 10.88
CA THR A 72 40.52 4.29 11.48
C THR A 72 40.97 5.55 10.75
N ARG A 73 40.56 5.72 9.48
CA ARG A 73 40.90 6.89 8.69
C ARG A 73 39.73 7.89 8.60
N PRO A 74 39.99 9.18 8.34
CA PRO A 74 38.93 10.19 8.22
C PRO A 74 37.85 9.85 7.21
N LYS A 75 36.64 10.40 7.40
CA LYS A 75 35.59 10.34 6.38
C LYS A 75 36.06 11.08 5.14
N GLY A 76 35.88 10.48 3.96
CA GLY A 76 36.36 11.03 2.69
C GLY A 76 37.69 10.42 2.21
N ASP A 77 38.43 9.75 3.07
CA ASP A 77 39.57 8.94 2.62
C ASP A 77 39.02 7.76 1.79
N PRO A 78 39.53 7.53 0.56
CA PRO A 78 39.11 6.40 -0.28
C PRO A 78 39.32 5.04 0.39
N ASP A 79 40.35 4.91 1.22
CA ASP A 79 40.56 3.74 2.07
C ASP A 79 40.07 4.04 3.49
N PRO A 80 38.97 3.40 3.94
CA PRO A 80 38.47 3.57 5.29
C PRO A 80 39.41 3.11 6.41
N GLY A 81 40.38 2.27 6.12
CA GLY A 81 41.25 1.63 7.09
C GLY A 81 40.46 0.78 8.09
N TRP A 82 39.61 -0.10 7.61
CA TRP A 82 38.77 -0.93 8.48
C TRP A 82 39.61 -1.81 9.39
N GLN A 83 39.38 -1.72 10.70
CA GLN A 83 39.98 -2.56 11.73
C GLN A 83 38.89 -3.38 12.43
N ARG A 84 39.10 -4.67 12.55
CA ARG A 84 38.26 -5.56 13.36
C ARG A 84 38.41 -5.21 14.83
N ILE A 85 37.29 -5.07 15.53
CA ILE A 85 37.21 -4.82 16.98
C ILE A 85 36.30 -5.86 17.65
N SER A 86 36.33 -5.93 18.98
CA SER A 86 35.38 -6.75 19.73
C SER A 86 33.99 -6.11 19.79
N TRP A 87 32.98 -6.93 20.11
CA TRP A 87 31.64 -6.42 20.38
C TRP A 87 31.62 -5.49 21.61
N ASP A 88 32.38 -5.80 22.64
CA ASP A 88 32.48 -4.96 23.85
C ASP A 88 33.07 -3.59 23.52
N GLU A 89 34.13 -3.54 22.73
CA GLU A 89 34.69 -2.25 22.27
C GLU A 89 33.69 -1.47 21.42
N ALA A 90 32.98 -2.15 20.49
CA ALA A 90 31.98 -1.50 19.62
C ALA A 90 30.84 -0.88 20.43
N LEU A 91 30.29 -1.65 21.37
CA LEU A 91 29.18 -1.21 22.22
C LEU A 91 29.60 -0.09 23.18
N ALA A 92 30.75 -0.24 23.86
CA ALA A 92 31.26 0.76 24.78
C ALA A 92 31.55 2.08 24.08
N THR A 93 32.20 2.02 22.89
CA THR A 93 32.55 3.22 22.11
C THR A 93 31.28 3.94 21.64
N THR A 94 30.29 3.19 21.15
CA THR A 94 29.01 3.75 20.68
C THR A 94 28.24 4.40 21.83
N ALA A 95 28.11 3.70 22.97
CA ALA A 95 27.40 4.21 24.15
C ALA A 95 28.07 5.48 24.69
N ALA A 96 29.40 5.48 24.86
CA ALA A 96 30.14 6.65 25.34
C ALA A 96 29.95 7.86 24.40
N ARG A 97 29.97 7.64 23.09
CA ARG A 97 29.75 8.74 22.13
C ARG A 97 28.33 9.30 22.17
N LEU A 98 27.33 8.45 22.29
CA LEU A 98 25.93 8.88 22.46
C LEU A 98 25.76 9.70 23.75
N GLN A 99 26.34 9.24 24.88
CA GLN A 99 26.30 9.98 26.15
C GLN A 99 26.98 11.34 26.05
N GLN A 100 28.15 11.42 25.38
CA GLN A 100 28.87 12.69 25.15
C GLN A 100 28.01 13.68 24.34
N LEU A 101 27.36 13.20 23.26
CA LEU A 101 26.48 14.05 22.45
C LEU A 101 25.27 14.55 23.24
N ALA A 102 24.66 13.67 24.01
CA ALA A 102 23.53 14.04 24.86
C ALA A 102 23.93 15.07 25.94
N ALA A 103 25.08 14.90 26.54
CA ALA A 103 25.61 15.84 27.54
C ALA A 103 25.98 17.23 26.96
N ALA A 104 26.56 17.25 25.73
CA ALA A 104 26.99 18.49 25.11
C ALA A 104 25.84 19.25 24.39
N HIS A 105 24.91 18.56 23.80
CA HIS A 105 23.91 19.14 22.88
C HIS A 105 22.47 18.75 23.18
N GLY A 106 22.24 17.97 24.22
CA GLY A 106 20.93 17.37 24.55
C GLY A 106 20.61 16.12 23.71
N PRO A 107 19.75 15.23 24.20
CA PRO A 107 19.43 13.98 23.51
C PRO A 107 18.72 14.19 22.16
N ALA A 108 18.03 15.31 21.97
CA ALA A 108 17.39 15.66 20.69
C ALA A 108 18.37 15.95 19.55
N SER A 109 19.68 16.07 19.84
CA SER A 109 20.72 16.20 18.80
C SER A 109 21.01 14.89 18.05
N VAL A 110 20.48 13.76 18.52
CA VAL A 110 20.67 12.44 17.91
C VAL A 110 19.37 12.00 17.26
N ALA A 111 19.44 11.61 15.99
CA ALA A 111 18.33 10.99 15.26
C ALA A 111 18.60 9.49 15.08
N PHE A 112 17.56 8.68 15.26
CA PHE A 112 17.59 7.25 15.01
C PHE A 112 16.91 6.97 13.67
N SER A 113 17.66 6.41 12.72
CA SER A 113 17.14 6.04 11.40
C SER A 113 17.06 4.53 11.27
N ALA A 114 15.85 4.03 11.03
CA ALA A 114 15.59 2.61 10.89
C ALA A 114 14.75 2.34 9.65
N ALA A 115 15.24 1.48 8.76
CA ALA A 115 14.51 1.03 7.59
C ALA A 115 14.90 -0.39 7.22
N SER A 116 13.92 -1.19 6.83
CA SER A 116 14.16 -2.49 6.20
C SER A 116 13.03 -2.77 5.20
N PRO A 117 13.35 -3.04 3.93
CA PRO A 117 12.33 -3.41 2.93
C PRO A 117 11.89 -4.86 3.07
N SER A 118 12.47 -5.61 3.99
CA SER A 118 12.19 -7.03 4.21
C SER A 118 11.73 -7.27 5.62
N THR A 119 11.18 -8.44 5.87
CA THR A 119 10.91 -9.00 7.19
C THR A 119 12.11 -9.77 7.72
N SER A 120 13.27 -9.17 7.63
CA SER A 120 14.47 -9.70 8.27
C SER A 120 14.45 -9.43 9.77
N ALA A 121 15.36 -10.04 10.50
CA ALA A 121 15.59 -9.76 11.90
C ALA A 121 15.81 -8.25 12.19
N THR A 122 16.30 -7.48 11.21
CA THR A 122 16.44 -6.02 11.32
C THR A 122 15.07 -5.34 11.41
N SER A 123 14.05 -5.79 10.65
CA SER A 123 12.67 -5.26 10.79
C SER A 123 12.08 -5.58 12.15
N ASP A 124 12.33 -6.79 12.66
CA ASP A 124 11.85 -7.22 13.98
C ASP A 124 12.56 -6.45 15.10
N ALA A 125 13.79 -5.98 14.85
CA ALA A 125 14.53 -5.14 15.78
C ALA A 125 14.02 -3.69 15.88
N THR A 126 13.10 -3.23 15.04
CA THR A 126 12.61 -1.84 15.05
C THR A 126 12.05 -1.43 16.40
N VAL A 127 11.27 -2.30 17.06
CA VAL A 127 10.73 -2.04 18.40
C VAL A 127 11.83 -1.85 19.46
N TRP A 128 12.96 -2.53 19.33
CA TRP A 128 14.12 -2.36 20.19
C TRP A 128 14.86 -1.05 19.94
N ILE A 129 14.95 -0.64 18.67
CA ILE A 129 15.52 0.66 18.29
C ILE A 129 14.66 1.80 18.85
N GLU A 130 13.32 1.70 18.74
CA GLU A 130 12.40 2.66 19.35
C GLU A 130 12.52 2.70 20.88
N ARG A 131 12.67 1.53 21.52
CA ARG A 131 12.90 1.47 22.96
C ARG A 131 14.21 2.17 23.37
N LEU A 132 15.30 1.91 22.62
CA LEU A 132 16.58 2.58 22.85
C LEU A 132 16.44 4.08 22.69
N MET A 133 15.81 4.54 21.62
CA MET A 133 15.58 5.97 21.34
C MET A 133 14.82 6.65 22.47
N ARG A 134 13.72 6.03 22.94
CA ARG A 134 12.92 6.56 24.08
C ARG A 134 13.72 6.58 25.38
N ALA A 135 14.47 5.52 25.68
CA ALA A 135 15.33 5.46 26.86
C ALA A 135 16.47 6.47 26.81
N PHE A 136 17.00 6.76 25.62
CA PHE A 136 18.00 7.79 25.39
C PHE A 136 17.43 9.20 25.52
N GLY A 137 16.11 9.37 25.28
CA GLY A 137 15.40 10.66 25.37
C GLY A 137 15.37 11.45 24.06
N SER A 138 15.68 10.83 22.91
CA SER A 138 15.53 11.50 21.62
C SER A 138 14.09 11.40 21.10
N PRO A 139 13.50 12.50 20.60
CA PRO A 139 12.21 12.46 19.89
C PRO A 139 12.35 12.11 18.40
N ASN A 140 13.57 12.01 17.88
CA ASN A 140 13.85 11.99 16.45
C ASN A 140 13.97 10.56 15.91
N LEU A 141 12.86 10.00 15.45
CA LEU A 141 12.82 8.75 14.70
C LEU A 141 12.61 9.06 13.21
N CYS A 142 13.56 8.64 12.38
CA CYS A 142 13.46 8.73 10.93
C CYS A 142 13.23 7.33 10.35
N VAL A 143 12.10 7.11 9.73
CA VAL A 143 11.77 5.83 9.09
C VAL A 143 11.49 6.00 7.61
N ALA A 144 11.79 4.97 6.81
CA ALA A 144 11.54 5.01 5.36
C ALA A 144 10.06 5.20 5.00
N MET A 145 9.15 4.95 5.94
CA MET A 145 7.71 5.14 5.78
C MET A 145 7.34 6.57 5.40
N GLU A 146 8.05 7.56 5.87
CA GLU A 146 7.83 8.98 5.60
C GLU A 146 8.03 9.33 4.11
N LEU A 147 8.89 8.60 3.42
CA LEU A 147 9.17 8.77 1.99
C LEU A 147 8.53 7.69 1.14
N CYS A 148 8.55 6.43 1.59
CA CYS A 148 8.13 5.28 0.80
C CYS A 148 6.64 4.92 1.00
N GLY A 149 6.14 4.98 2.22
CA GLY A 149 4.83 4.46 2.60
C GLY A 149 3.78 5.52 2.89
N TRP A 150 4.15 6.78 3.02
CA TRP A 150 3.26 7.83 3.50
C TRP A 150 2.02 7.99 2.62
N GLY A 151 2.20 8.12 1.30
CA GLY A 151 1.08 8.18 0.35
C GLY A 151 0.17 6.95 0.42
N ARG A 152 0.76 5.76 0.51
CA ARG A 152 0.03 4.49 0.62
C ARG A 152 -0.77 4.42 1.92
N PHE A 153 -0.19 4.78 3.07
CA PHE A 153 -0.89 4.73 4.37
C PHE A 153 -1.99 5.77 4.46
N LEU A 154 -1.73 7.00 4.02
CA LEU A 154 -2.75 8.05 4.04
C LEU A 154 -3.89 7.74 3.06
N ALA A 155 -3.56 7.35 1.83
CA ALA A 155 -4.57 7.00 0.84
C ALA A 155 -5.50 5.90 1.36
N THR A 156 -4.95 4.81 1.91
CA THR A 156 -5.78 3.72 2.46
C THR A 156 -6.58 4.15 3.68
N ARG A 157 -6.02 5.00 4.54
CA ARG A 157 -6.73 5.52 5.71
C ARG A 157 -7.92 6.38 5.31
N TYR A 158 -7.77 7.25 4.32
CA TYR A 158 -8.86 8.08 3.81
C TYR A 158 -9.88 7.30 2.99
N THR A 159 -9.45 6.27 2.25
CA THR A 159 -10.34 5.48 1.40
C THR A 159 -11.09 4.39 2.19
N TYR A 160 -10.41 3.70 3.10
CA TYR A 160 -10.96 2.55 3.81
C TYR A 160 -11.18 2.78 5.31
N GLY A 161 -10.85 3.96 5.83
CA GLY A 161 -10.97 4.30 7.25
C GLY A 161 -9.92 3.63 8.15
N SER A 162 -9.10 2.75 7.63
CA SER A 162 -8.06 2.03 8.38
C SER A 162 -6.74 2.00 7.60
N GLY A 163 -5.69 1.50 8.25
CA GLY A 163 -4.38 1.36 7.63
C GLY A 163 -4.38 0.39 6.43
N VAL A 164 -3.20 0.11 5.92
CA VAL A 164 -3.03 -0.70 4.69
C VAL A 164 -3.81 -2.02 4.77
N PRO A 165 -4.71 -2.30 3.84
CA PRO A 165 -5.34 -3.61 3.73
C PRO A 165 -4.25 -4.69 3.66
N GLY A 166 -4.39 -5.73 4.47
CA GLY A 166 -3.39 -6.81 4.58
C GLY A 166 -3.32 -7.76 3.39
N ASN A 167 -3.77 -7.35 2.22
CA ASN A 167 -3.80 -8.21 1.05
C ASN A 167 -2.45 -8.23 0.33
N TYR A 168 -1.63 -9.23 0.65
CA TYR A 168 -0.34 -9.47 0.00
C TYR A 168 -0.42 -10.20 -1.33
N MET A 169 -1.48 -11.00 -1.53
CA MET A 169 -1.74 -11.73 -2.76
C MET A 169 -3.10 -11.35 -3.29
N PRO A 170 -3.17 -10.37 -4.20
CA PRO A 170 -4.39 -10.14 -4.97
C PRO A 170 -4.70 -11.37 -5.83
N ASP A 171 -5.98 -11.66 -6.03
CA ASP A 171 -6.42 -12.79 -6.86
C ASP A 171 -6.22 -12.49 -8.36
N LEU A 172 -4.95 -12.38 -8.74
CA LEU A 172 -4.56 -12.11 -10.13
C LEU A 172 -4.88 -13.30 -11.05
N GLU A 173 -4.82 -14.51 -10.51
CA GLU A 173 -5.00 -15.72 -11.32
C GLU A 173 -6.42 -15.83 -11.88
N HIS A 174 -7.44 -15.40 -11.12
CA HIS A 174 -8.85 -15.46 -11.53
C HIS A 174 -9.39 -14.13 -12.09
N ALA A 175 -8.58 -13.08 -12.09
CA ALA A 175 -9.00 -11.78 -12.61
C ALA A 175 -9.27 -11.83 -14.13
N GLY A 176 -10.37 -11.23 -14.59
CA GLY A 176 -10.64 -10.99 -16.01
C GLY A 176 -9.89 -9.79 -16.58
N CYS A 177 -9.59 -8.80 -15.74
CA CYS A 177 -8.80 -7.62 -16.08
C CYS A 177 -7.80 -7.30 -14.97
N ILE A 178 -6.56 -7.02 -15.35
CA ILE A 178 -5.47 -6.68 -14.45
C ILE A 178 -4.97 -5.28 -14.79
N LEU A 179 -4.96 -4.39 -13.80
CA LEU A 179 -4.33 -3.07 -13.89
C LEU A 179 -3.05 -3.05 -13.07
N PHE A 180 -1.91 -2.86 -13.73
CA PHE A 180 -0.64 -2.54 -13.07
C PHE A 180 -0.34 -1.05 -13.23
N TRP A 181 -0.21 -0.35 -12.12
CA TRP A 181 0.07 1.07 -12.08
C TRP A 181 1.37 1.34 -11.34
N GLY A 182 2.41 1.82 -12.06
CA GLY A 182 3.74 2.03 -11.50
C GLY A 182 4.36 0.76 -10.91
N TYR A 183 4.01 -0.41 -11.48
CA TYR A 183 4.31 -1.70 -10.89
C TYR A 183 4.82 -2.71 -11.91
N ASN A 184 6.09 -3.12 -11.76
CA ASN A 184 6.68 -4.18 -12.56
C ASN A 184 6.88 -5.46 -11.71
N PRO A 185 5.92 -6.38 -11.70
CA PRO A 185 5.99 -7.60 -10.88
C PRO A 185 7.14 -8.52 -11.25
N ASN A 186 7.64 -8.49 -12.49
CA ASN A 186 8.78 -9.31 -12.92
C ASN A 186 10.05 -9.03 -12.09
N ILE A 187 10.18 -7.81 -11.58
CA ILE A 187 11.32 -7.39 -10.74
C ILE A 187 10.94 -7.36 -9.27
N ALA A 188 9.75 -6.81 -8.95
CA ALA A 188 9.35 -6.53 -7.58
C ALA A 188 8.76 -7.76 -6.85
N ARG A 189 7.93 -8.56 -7.55
CA ARG A 189 7.24 -9.74 -6.97
C ARG A 189 6.97 -10.78 -8.05
N LEU A 190 7.90 -11.67 -8.29
CA LEU A 190 7.81 -12.67 -9.36
C LEU A 190 6.56 -13.56 -9.26
N VAL A 191 6.06 -13.83 -8.05
CA VAL A 191 4.83 -14.58 -7.84
C VAL A 191 3.61 -13.87 -8.47
N HIS A 192 3.52 -12.54 -8.38
CA HIS A 192 2.45 -11.79 -9.04
C HIS A 192 2.59 -11.82 -10.56
N ALA A 193 3.82 -11.77 -11.08
CA ALA A 193 4.05 -11.91 -12.53
C ALA A 193 3.62 -13.30 -13.03
N THR A 194 3.88 -14.34 -12.24
CA THR A 194 3.48 -15.72 -12.56
C THR A 194 1.96 -15.87 -12.57
N ALA A 195 1.27 -15.36 -11.54
CA ALA A 195 -0.18 -15.38 -11.45
C ALA A 195 -0.84 -14.58 -12.60
N ALA A 196 -0.35 -13.37 -12.88
CA ALA A 196 -0.82 -12.56 -14.01
C ALA A 196 -0.60 -13.29 -15.35
N ALA A 197 0.55 -13.93 -15.55
CA ALA A 197 0.81 -14.69 -16.77
C ALA A 197 -0.14 -15.87 -16.96
N LYS A 198 -0.59 -16.51 -15.86
CA LYS A 198 -1.64 -17.55 -15.91
C LYS A 198 -2.98 -16.96 -16.33
N ALA A 199 -3.38 -15.82 -15.75
CA ALA A 199 -4.61 -15.11 -16.13
C ALA A 199 -4.62 -14.71 -17.61
N LEU A 200 -3.52 -14.12 -18.11
CA LEU A 200 -3.38 -13.74 -19.51
C LEU A 200 -3.52 -14.93 -20.47
N ARG A 201 -3.01 -16.11 -20.10
CA ARG A 201 -3.22 -17.33 -20.90
C ARG A 201 -4.68 -17.80 -20.95
N ARG A 202 -5.51 -17.41 -19.97
CA ARG A 202 -6.96 -17.65 -19.96
C ARG A 202 -7.76 -16.55 -20.65
N GLY A 203 -7.11 -15.54 -21.20
CA GLY A 203 -7.76 -14.44 -21.90
C GLY A 203 -8.02 -13.18 -21.08
N ALA A 204 -7.48 -13.09 -19.86
CA ALA A 204 -7.56 -11.87 -19.07
C ALA A 204 -6.90 -10.69 -19.82
N ARG A 205 -7.45 -9.51 -19.65
CA ARG A 205 -6.88 -8.25 -20.18
C ARG A 205 -5.84 -7.68 -19.23
N LEU A 206 -4.84 -7.03 -19.82
CA LEU A 206 -3.78 -6.36 -19.07
C LEU A 206 -3.68 -4.89 -19.46
N ILE A 207 -3.86 -4.02 -18.49
CA ILE A 207 -3.64 -2.59 -18.61
C ILE A 207 -2.40 -2.24 -17.76
N VAL A 208 -1.47 -1.50 -18.34
CA VAL A 208 -0.27 -1.05 -17.61
C VAL A 208 -0.12 0.45 -17.72
N VAL A 209 -0.06 1.12 -16.58
CA VAL A 209 0.29 2.54 -16.46
C VAL A 209 1.71 2.62 -15.92
N ASP A 210 2.66 2.95 -16.77
CA ASP A 210 4.09 3.03 -16.41
C ASP A 210 4.83 3.89 -17.43
N PRO A 211 5.75 4.76 -17.02
CA PRO A 211 6.57 5.54 -17.97
C PRO A 211 7.47 4.66 -18.83
N ARG A 212 7.77 3.41 -18.40
CA ARG A 212 8.62 2.47 -19.14
C ARG A 212 7.83 1.25 -19.58
N ARG A 213 7.96 0.89 -20.84
CA ARG A 213 7.41 -0.35 -21.39
C ARG A 213 8.35 -1.52 -21.11
N ALA A 214 8.25 -2.12 -19.93
CA ALA A 214 9.13 -3.20 -19.47
C ALA A 214 8.37 -4.37 -18.86
N GLY A 215 8.95 -5.58 -18.87
CA GLY A 215 8.33 -6.77 -18.31
C GLY A 215 6.97 -7.08 -18.92
N LEU A 216 5.94 -7.25 -18.10
CA LEU A 216 4.58 -7.53 -18.58
C LEU A 216 3.95 -6.38 -19.38
N ALA A 217 4.44 -5.13 -19.27
CA ALA A 217 3.96 -4.03 -20.10
C ALA A 217 4.15 -4.30 -21.61
N ASN A 218 5.11 -5.15 -22.00
CA ASN A 218 5.28 -5.59 -23.39
C ASN A 218 4.14 -6.48 -23.90
N LYS A 219 3.35 -7.05 -22.98
CA LYS A 219 2.20 -7.91 -23.26
C LYS A 219 0.86 -7.23 -22.94
N ALA A 220 0.88 -5.95 -22.56
CA ALA A 220 -0.31 -5.22 -22.21
C ALA A 220 -1.21 -4.99 -23.43
N ASP A 221 -2.50 -5.19 -23.28
CA ASP A 221 -3.54 -4.80 -24.23
C ASP A 221 -3.60 -3.28 -24.36
N LEU A 222 -3.35 -2.57 -23.24
CA LEU A 222 -3.22 -1.13 -23.20
C LEU A 222 -2.02 -0.74 -22.33
N TRP A 223 -1.11 0.02 -22.88
CA TRP A 223 -0.03 0.65 -22.15
C TRP A 223 -0.20 2.17 -22.19
N LEU A 224 -0.36 2.77 -21.02
CA LEU A 224 -0.46 4.22 -20.83
C LEU A 224 0.89 4.74 -20.32
N GLN A 225 1.60 5.43 -21.21
CA GLN A 225 2.91 6.03 -20.87
C GLN A 225 2.70 7.35 -20.13
N VAL A 226 2.42 7.26 -18.85
CA VAL A 226 2.20 8.44 -18.01
C VAL A 226 3.50 9.21 -17.78
N ARG A 227 3.44 10.54 -17.84
CA ARG A 227 4.56 11.39 -17.42
C ARG A 227 4.75 11.25 -15.91
N PRO A 228 5.98 10.96 -15.42
CA PRO A 228 6.23 10.85 -13.98
C PRO A 228 5.74 12.07 -13.18
N GLY A 229 5.05 11.82 -12.07
CA GLY A 229 4.50 12.85 -11.19
C GLY A 229 3.12 13.38 -11.61
N THR A 230 2.50 12.81 -12.64
CA THR A 230 1.18 13.27 -13.14
C THR A 230 0.08 12.20 -13.01
N ASP A 231 0.35 11.17 -12.25
CA ASP A 231 -0.56 10.04 -12.04
C ASP A 231 -1.94 10.47 -11.54
N ALA A 232 -1.99 11.48 -10.66
CA ALA A 232 -3.24 12.01 -10.13
C ALA A 232 -4.16 12.57 -11.22
N ALA A 233 -3.62 13.30 -12.21
CA ALA A 233 -4.40 13.83 -13.32
C ALA A 233 -4.99 12.69 -14.17
N LEU A 234 -4.19 11.66 -14.45
CA LEU A 234 -4.66 10.48 -15.18
C LEU A 234 -5.75 9.73 -14.39
N ALA A 235 -5.54 9.53 -13.08
CA ALA A 235 -6.51 8.84 -12.23
C ALA A 235 -7.85 9.58 -12.15
N LEU A 236 -7.82 10.90 -11.97
CA LEU A 236 -9.03 11.73 -11.95
C LEU A 236 -9.78 11.66 -13.28
N ALA A 237 -9.08 11.74 -14.42
CA ALA A 237 -9.69 11.64 -15.73
C ALA A 237 -10.32 10.27 -16.00
N ILE A 238 -9.66 9.18 -15.60
CA ILE A 238 -10.23 7.84 -15.71
C ILE A 238 -11.49 7.73 -14.85
N THR A 239 -11.42 8.20 -13.59
CA THR A 239 -12.57 8.17 -12.67
C THR A 239 -13.71 9.02 -13.19
N GLN A 240 -13.44 10.22 -13.73
CA GLN A 240 -14.44 11.06 -14.36
C GLN A 240 -15.19 10.31 -15.47
N VAL A 241 -14.46 9.71 -16.41
CA VAL A 241 -15.06 8.93 -17.52
C VAL A 241 -15.90 7.77 -17.00
N MET A 242 -15.43 7.05 -15.99
CA MET A 242 -16.16 5.94 -15.39
C MET A 242 -17.47 6.40 -14.73
N VAL A 243 -17.43 7.50 -13.98
CA VAL A 243 -18.61 8.06 -13.30
C VAL A 243 -19.61 8.59 -14.33
N GLU A 244 -19.18 9.41 -15.30
CA GLU A 244 -20.04 10.03 -16.31
C GLU A 244 -20.71 9.01 -17.23
N ARG A 245 -20.08 7.87 -17.44
CA ARG A 245 -20.62 6.78 -18.27
C ARG A 245 -21.33 5.69 -17.48
N GLY A 246 -21.40 5.80 -16.16
CA GLY A 246 -21.99 4.80 -15.30
C GLY A 246 -21.21 3.46 -15.33
N TRP A 247 -19.90 3.47 -15.56
CA TRP A 247 -19.05 2.29 -15.62
C TRP A 247 -18.49 1.91 -14.25
N TYR A 248 -19.32 1.93 -13.26
CA TYR A 248 -19.02 1.50 -11.88
C TYR A 248 -20.15 0.62 -11.37
N ASP A 249 -19.92 -0.12 -10.32
CA ASP A 249 -20.91 -0.93 -9.65
C ASP A 249 -21.80 -0.03 -8.78
N HIS A 250 -23.00 0.25 -9.26
CA HIS A 250 -23.98 1.12 -8.60
C HIS A 250 -24.45 0.55 -7.26
N GLU A 251 -24.65 -0.77 -7.19
CA GLU A 251 -25.07 -1.47 -5.96
C GLU A 251 -23.93 -1.40 -4.92
N PHE A 252 -22.71 -1.66 -5.34
CA PHE A 252 -21.55 -1.55 -4.46
C PHE A 252 -21.39 -0.13 -3.88
N VAL A 253 -21.55 0.90 -4.71
CA VAL A 253 -21.45 2.29 -4.23
C VAL A 253 -22.53 2.60 -3.21
N ARG A 254 -23.77 2.16 -3.42
CA ARG A 254 -24.90 2.40 -2.51
C ARG A 254 -24.77 1.64 -1.20
N THR A 255 -24.40 0.38 -1.26
CA THR A 255 -24.49 -0.54 -0.11
C THR A 255 -23.18 -0.60 0.70
N TRP A 256 -22.03 -0.56 0.02
CA TRP A 256 -20.73 -0.86 0.65
C TRP A 256 -19.81 0.34 0.84
N THR A 257 -20.27 1.53 0.44
CA THR A 257 -19.48 2.76 0.61
C THR A 257 -20.25 3.83 1.39
N ASN A 258 -19.56 4.89 1.77
CA ASN A 258 -20.19 6.08 2.33
C ASN A 258 -20.76 7.02 1.24
N GLY A 259 -20.79 6.57 -0.01
CA GLY A 259 -21.24 7.37 -1.15
C GLY A 259 -22.61 8.04 -0.99
N PRO A 260 -23.66 7.33 -0.52
CA PRO A 260 -24.98 7.90 -0.32
C PRO A 260 -25.11 8.82 0.90
N LEU A 261 -24.13 8.76 1.85
CA LEU A 261 -24.25 9.55 3.07
C LEU A 261 -24.15 11.05 2.80
N LEU A 262 -25.11 11.80 3.36
CA LEU A 262 -25.22 13.23 3.15
C LEU A 262 -24.17 14.03 3.91
N VAL A 263 -23.53 14.94 3.19
CA VAL A 263 -22.58 15.93 3.72
C VAL A 263 -23.26 17.28 3.77
N ARG A 264 -23.18 17.95 4.88
CA ARG A 264 -23.79 19.28 5.13
C ARG A 264 -23.01 20.36 4.39
N SER A 265 -23.71 21.23 3.70
CA SER A 265 -23.12 22.34 2.95
C SER A 265 -22.57 23.48 3.84
N ASP A 266 -23.08 23.59 5.07
CA ASP A 266 -22.68 24.66 6.00
C ASP A 266 -21.34 24.43 6.68
N ASN A 267 -20.92 23.16 6.87
CA ASN A 267 -19.70 22.84 7.62
C ASN A 267 -18.89 21.68 7.06
N GLY A 268 -19.32 21.04 5.95
CA GLY A 268 -18.61 19.96 5.29
C GLY A 268 -18.56 18.65 6.08
N ARG A 269 -19.39 18.47 7.10
CA ARG A 269 -19.45 17.24 7.90
C ARG A 269 -20.62 16.36 7.46
N PHE A 270 -20.51 15.06 7.70
CA PHE A 270 -21.63 14.16 7.51
C PHE A 270 -22.81 14.55 8.39
N LEU A 271 -24.01 14.56 7.80
CA LEU A 271 -25.26 14.75 8.51
C LEU A 271 -25.51 13.56 9.44
N ARG A 272 -25.88 13.84 10.68
CA ARG A 272 -26.15 12.85 11.72
C ARG A 272 -27.63 12.77 12.07
N GLY A 273 -28.07 11.63 12.61
CA GLY A 273 -29.41 11.50 13.16
C GLY A 273 -29.71 12.52 14.25
N SER A 274 -28.72 12.90 15.06
CA SER A 274 -28.82 13.97 16.06
C SER A 274 -29.04 15.37 15.48
N ASP A 275 -28.72 15.60 14.20
CA ASP A 275 -29.02 16.85 13.50
C ASP A 275 -30.50 16.92 13.07
N LEU A 276 -31.17 15.76 12.91
CA LEU A 276 -32.56 15.68 12.48
C LEU A 276 -33.54 15.83 13.65
N THR A 277 -33.21 15.19 14.77
CA THR A 277 -34.05 15.20 15.97
C THR A 277 -33.22 15.24 17.23
N PRO A 278 -33.68 15.88 18.34
CA PRO A 278 -32.95 15.95 19.59
C PRO A 278 -32.58 14.58 20.18
N ASN A 279 -33.36 13.55 19.87
CA ASN A 279 -33.14 12.16 20.33
C ASN A 279 -32.49 11.28 19.24
N GLY A 280 -32.07 11.85 18.12
CA GLY A 280 -31.35 11.15 17.07
C GLY A 280 -29.99 10.67 17.53
N GLY A 281 -29.65 9.42 17.21
CA GLY A 281 -28.34 8.86 17.62
C GLY A 281 -27.18 9.54 16.91
N ALA A 282 -26.13 9.89 17.66
CA ALA A 282 -24.90 10.45 17.08
C ALA A 282 -24.13 9.42 16.22
N GLN A 283 -24.36 8.13 16.42
CA GLN A 283 -23.81 7.04 15.61
C GLN A 283 -24.57 6.83 14.29
N HIS A 284 -25.77 7.42 14.13
CA HIS A 284 -26.52 7.32 12.90
C HIS A 284 -26.08 8.40 11.92
N TYR A 285 -25.76 7.98 10.70
CA TYR A 285 -25.53 8.86 9.55
C TYR A 285 -26.81 8.91 8.73
N VAL A 286 -26.94 9.93 7.91
CA VAL A 286 -28.14 10.17 7.09
C VAL A 286 -27.80 10.03 5.62
N ALA A 287 -28.57 9.21 4.91
CA ALA A 287 -28.69 9.19 3.45
C ALA A 287 -30.07 9.69 3.04
N CYS A 288 -30.38 9.71 1.75
CA CYS A 288 -31.67 10.12 1.22
C CYS A 288 -32.15 9.14 0.17
N SER A 289 -33.45 8.81 0.19
CA SER A 289 -34.08 8.09 -0.91
C SER A 289 -34.11 8.97 -2.15
N GLU A 290 -33.71 8.43 -3.30
CA GLU A 290 -33.68 9.15 -4.58
C GLU A 290 -35.08 9.47 -5.08
N SER A 291 -36.05 8.54 -4.92
CA SER A 291 -37.41 8.68 -5.40
C SER A 291 -38.28 9.57 -4.54
N THR A 292 -38.11 9.53 -3.20
CA THR A 292 -39.02 10.22 -2.26
C THR A 292 -38.40 11.47 -1.62
N GLY A 293 -37.08 11.61 -1.65
CA GLY A 293 -36.35 12.64 -0.90
C GLY A 293 -36.36 12.42 0.62
N ALA A 294 -36.87 11.31 1.11
CA ALA A 294 -36.96 11.04 2.53
C ALA A 294 -35.60 10.63 3.12
N PRO A 295 -35.27 11.10 4.35
CA PRO A 295 -34.03 10.69 4.99
C PRO A 295 -34.06 9.22 5.39
N VAL A 296 -32.96 8.50 5.14
CA VAL A 296 -32.71 7.11 5.51
C VAL A 296 -31.53 7.06 6.45
N LEU A 297 -31.68 6.43 7.60
CA LEU A 297 -30.61 6.36 8.61
C LEU A 297 -29.71 5.17 8.37
N TYR A 298 -28.38 5.39 8.47
CA TYR A 298 -27.38 4.34 8.54
C TYR A 298 -26.86 4.22 9.97
N ASP A 299 -27.00 3.07 10.59
CA ASP A 299 -26.47 2.77 11.93
C ASP A 299 -25.04 2.24 11.78
N SER A 300 -24.06 3.06 12.18
CA SER A 300 -22.65 2.68 12.10
C SER A 300 -22.23 1.61 13.09
N GLY A 301 -22.99 1.41 14.17
CA GLY A 301 -22.78 0.33 15.14
C GLY A 301 -23.27 -1.03 14.63
N ALA A 302 -24.41 -1.02 13.93
CA ALA A 302 -24.98 -2.21 13.31
C ALA A 302 -24.44 -2.48 11.90
N GLY A 303 -23.78 -1.49 11.27
CA GLY A 303 -23.24 -1.60 9.92
C GLY A 303 -24.31 -1.71 8.82
N ARG A 304 -25.49 -1.12 9.01
CA ARG A 304 -26.62 -1.24 8.06
C ARG A 304 -27.51 -0.01 8.05
N TYR A 305 -28.25 0.14 6.97
CA TYR A 305 -29.35 1.09 6.88
C TYR A 305 -30.56 0.63 7.69
N LEU A 306 -31.33 1.56 8.26
CA LEU A 306 -32.55 1.31 9.04
C LEU A 306 -33.83 1.47 8.19
N GLY A 307 -33.71 1.44 6.88
CA GLY A 307 -34.78 1.57 5.89
C GLY A 307 -34.38 0.91 4.57
N ASP A 308 -35.11 1.20 3.50
CA ASP A 308 -34.79 0.72 2.16
C ASP A 308 -33.48 1.37 1.66
N ASP A 309 -32.49 0.55 1.38
CA ASP A 309 -31.18 0.94 0.88
C ASP A 309 -31.02 0.75 -0.64
N GLY A 310 -32.03 0.18 -1.30
CA GLY A 310 -32.03 -0.03 -2.75
C GLY A 310 -32.23 1.25 -3.58
N ASP A 311 -32.73 2.33 -2.95
CA ASP A 311 -33.12 3.59 -3.60
C ASP A 311 -32.37 4.81 -3.03
N LEU A 312 -31.10 4.68 -2.70
CA LEU A 312 -30.33 5.77 -2.12
C LEU A 312 -29.73 6.70 -3.20
N ALA A 313 -29.91 8.01 -3.01
CA ALA A 313 -29.33 9.02 -3.87
C ALA A 313 -27.80 9.07 -3.71
N CYS A 314 -27.10 9.11 -4.84
CA CYS A 314 -25.65 9.28 -4.88
C CYS A 314 -25.22 10.61 -5.49
N PHE A 315 -26.16 11.38 -6.04
CA PHE A 315 -25.92 12.67 -6.71
C PHE A 315 -26.98 13.71 -6.34
N GLY A 316 -26.64 14.97 -6.57
CA GLY A 316 -27.54 16.10 -6.44
C GLY A 316 -27.56 16.73 -5.05
N THR A 317 -28.22 17.86 -4.95
CA THR A 317 -28.40 18.58 -3.68
C THR A 317 -29.78 18.24 -3.10
N VAL A 318 -29.79 17.88 -1.82
CA VAL A 318 -30.99 17.54 -1.06
C VAL A 318 -31.21 18.55 0.05
N GLU A 319 -32.42 19.10 0.19
CA GLU A 319 -32.79 19.90 1.35
C GLU A 319 -33.38 19.00 2.45
N VAL A 320 -32.71 18.96 3.59
CA VAL A 320 -33.14 18.17 4.75
C VAL A 320 -33.71 19.09 5.82
N ALA A 321 -34.90 18.76 6.32
CA ALA A 321 -35.50 19.47 7.44
C ALA A 321 -34.77 19.14 8.75
N THR A 322 -34.40 20.18 9.49
CA THR A 322 -33.76 20.06 10.81
C THR A 322 -34.51 20.95 11.83
N PRO A 323 -34.31 20.80 13.12
CA PRO A 323 -34.90 21.68 14.12
C PRO A 323 -34.51 23.16 13.95
N GLN A 324 -33.39 23.44 13.28
CA GLN A 324 -32.89 24.79 13.01
C GLN A 324 -33.35 25.32 11.64
N GLY A 325 -34.11 24.56 10.87
CA GLY A 325 -34.59 24.95 9.53
C GLY A 325 -34.11 23.96 8.46
N LYS A 326 -34.29 24.33 7.21
CA LYS A 326 -33.84 23.53 6.07
C LYS A 326 -32.31 23.62 5.90
N LEU A 327 -31.66 22.51 5.70
CA LEU A 327 -30.24 22.41 5.49
C LEU A 327 -29.95 21.75 4.13
N ALA A 328 -29.18 22.41 3.29
CA ALA A 328 -28.72 21.85 2.04
C ALA A 328 -27.60 20.82 2.31
N CYS A 329 -27.75 19.65 1.72
CA CYS A 329 -26.82 18.54 1.84
C CYS A 329 -26.55 17.93 0.47
N GLN A 330 -25.43 17.21 0.32
CA GLN A 330 -25.02 16.54 -0.91
C GLN A 330 -24.48 15.15 -0.58
N PRO A 331 -24.79 14.10 -1.36
CA PRO A 331 -24.20 12.79 -1.17
C PRO A 331 -22.67 12.81 -1.33
N ALA A 332 -21.97 12.03 -0.51
CA ALA A 332 -20.51 12.02 -0.53
C ALA A 332 -19.92 11.59 -1.88
N PHE A 333 -20.60 10.72 -2.63
CA PHE A 333 -20.15 10.28 -3.96
C PHE A 333 -20.15 11.42 -5.00
N ASP A 334 -21.07 12.35 -4.88
CA ASP A 334 -21.12 13.53 -5.78
C ASP A 334 -19.90 14.45 -5.60
N PHE A 335 -19.36 14.58 -4.38
CA PHE A 335 -18.09 15.28 -4.16
C PHE A 335 -16.93 14.63 -4.90
N VAL A 336 -16.92 13.29 -5.00
CA VAL A 336 -15.91 12.56 -5.79
C VAL A 336 -16.06 12.90 -7.27
N ALA A 337 -17.29 12.87 -7.77
CA ALA A 337 -17.60 13.22 -9.15
C ALA A 337 -17.21 14.68 -9.47
N GLU A 338 -17.55 15.63 -8.60
CA GLU A 338 -17.16 17.02 -8.73
C GLU A 338 -15.65 17.23 -8.72
N ALA A 339 -14.94 16.54 -7.80
CA ALA A 339 -13.49 16.61 -7.73
C ALA A 339 -12.83 16.13 -9.04
N CYS A 340 -13.39 15.08 -9.66
CA CYS A 340 -12.91 14.57 -10.93
C CYS A 340 -13.16 15.55 -12.09
N ARG A 341 -14.26 16.31 -12.07
CA ARG A 341 -14.61 17.30 -13.09
C ARG A 341 -13.78 18.59 -13.03
N ARG A 342 -12.99 18.81 -11.96
CA ARG A 342 -12.14 20.02 -11.83
C ARG A 342 -11.04 20.12 -12.88
N ILE A 343 -10.69 19.01 -13.51
CA ILE A 343 -9.74 18.94 -14.62
C ILE A 343 -10.47 18.29 -15.79
N SER A 344 -10.56 18.98 -16.91
CA SER A 344 -11.14 18.39 -18.13
C SER A 344 -10.27 17.24 -18.67
N LEU A 345 -10.88 16.34 -19.41
CA LEU A 345 -10.18 15.22 -20.05
C LEU A 345 -9.01 15.70 -20.94
N ALA A 346 -9.19 16.82 -21.64
CA ALA A 346 -8.15 17.41 -22.50
C ALA A 346 -6.97 17.96 -21.67
N GLU A 347 -7.26 18.66 -20.56
CA GLU A 347 -6.23 19.16 -19.65
C GLU A 347 -5.49 18.00 -18.98
N ALA A 348 -6.20 16.98 -18.51
CA ALA A 348 -5.58 15.79 -17.93
C ALA A 348 -4.66 15.09 -18.94
N ALA A 349 -5.09 14.94 -20.19
CA ALA A 349 -4.29 14.37 -21.27
C ALA A 349 -3.02 15.19 -21.52
N ALA A 350 -3.13 16.52 -21.55
CA ALA A 350 -1.98 17.41 -21.73
C ALA A 350 -0.99 17.32 -20.54
N ILE A 351 -1.51 17.22 -19.30
CA ILE A 351 -0.71 17.09 -18.08
C ILE A 351 0.03 15.75 -18.07
N CYS A 352 -0.68 14.64 -18.26
CA CYS A 352 -0.11 13.30 -18.09
C CYS A 352 0.61 12.76 -19.34
N GLY A 353 0.43 13.40 -20.51
CA GLY A 353 1.03 12.97 -21.76
C GLY A 353 0.37 11.74 -22.39
N VAL A 354 -0.82 11.35 -21.90
CA VAL A 354 -1.62 10.22 -22.41
C VAL A 354 -2.78 10.78 -23.24
N GLY A 355 -2.97 10.29 -24.45
CA GLY A 355 -4.04 10.79 -25.35
C GLY A 355 -5.44 10.57 -24.76
N SER A 356 -6.35 11.53 -24.98
CA SER A 356 -7.73 11.46 -24.47
C SER A 356 -8.46 10.19 -24.92
N GLU A 357 -8.26 9.74 -26.15
CA GLU A 357 -8.84 8.50 -26.66
C GLU A 357 -8.34 7.25 -25.92
N GLN A 358 -7.07 7.25 -25.51
CA GLN A 358 -6.49 6.17 -24.72
C GLN A 358 -7.06 6.16 -23.29
N ILE A 359 -7.32 7.36 -22.72
CA ILE A 359 -7.94 7.49 -21.41
C ILE A 359 -9.39 6.97 -21.47
N VAL A 360 -10.13 7.30 -22.51
CA VAL A 360 -11.54 6.92 -22.66
C VAL A 360 -11.73 5.46 -23.11
N GLY A 361 -10.82 4.95 -23.95
CA GLY A 361 -11.09 3.83 -24.84
C GLY A 361 -11.27 2.44 -24.19
N ASN A 362 -10.82 2.18 -22.97
CA ASN A 362 -10.64 0.80 -22.48
C ASN A 362 -11.11 0.48 -21.06
N TRP A 363 -11.91 1.35 -20.44
CA TRP A 363 -12.35 1.19 -19.04
C TRP A 363 -13.78 0.63 -18.89
N SER A 364 -14.46 0.27 -19.97
CA SER A 364 -15.81 -0.29 -19.87
C SER A 364 -15.80 -1.69 -19.25
N ALA A 365 -16.71 -1.94 -18.30
CA ALA A 365 -16.90 -3.25 -17.66
C ALA A 365 -17.12 -4.39 -18.68
N ARG A 366 -17.71 -4.11 -19.85
CA ARG A 366 -17.91 -5.09 -20.94
C ARG A 366 -16.62 -5.56 -21.60
N ARG A 367 -15.48 -4.88 -21.38
CA ARG A 367 -14.16 -5.28 -21.90
C ARG A 367 -13.26 -5.90 -20.83
N CYS A 368 -13.66 -5.81 -19.57
CA CYS A 368 -12.96 -6.38 -18.41
C CYS A 368 -13.73 -7.52 -17.75
N ALA A 369 -14.95 -7.85 -18.26
CA ALA A 369 -15.76 -8.97 -17.79
C ALA A 369 -15.45 -10.26 -18.55
#